data_97694f7c29cb4224d86c58853987d0f3
#
_entry.id   97694f7c29cb4224d86c58853987d0f3
#
_cell.length_a   1.000
_cell.length_b   1.000
_cell.length_c   1.000
_cell.angle_alpha   90.00
_cell.angle_beta   90.00
_cell.angle_gamma   90.00
#
_symmetry.space_group_name_H-M   'P 1'
#
loop_
_entity.id
_entity.type
_entity.pdbx_description
1 polymer ?
#
loop_
_entity_poly.entity_id
_entity_poly.type
_entity_poly.pdbx_seq_one_letter_code
_entity_poly.pdbx_strand_id
1 'polypeptide(L)'
;KSYEKLKDYMNAFDQKMVMKRENLADKALWTSKKRYIMNVYDSEGVRYEEPQLKIMGIEAIRSSTPAACKQKMKDIFKIIMNGTEDDAINYINEFRKEFRTLSAEDVFFPRAVRGIDKYHDAAQLYKKGTPIHVKGALLYNKLLRDNKLLGSYPLIQDGEKIKFAYLKKQNTVGGEVIAILNQLPPELKLQDYIDYDKQFEKSFIEPMSSVMNAVGWQTEHISSLENFFG
;
A
#
# COMPACT_ATOMS: atom_id res chain seq x y z
N LYS A 1 -22.81 -33.55 -12.76
CA LYS A 1 -22.86 -34.97 -12.35
C LYS A 1 -22.81 -35.20 -10.83
N SER A 2 -21.83 -34.61 -10.09
CA SER A 2 -21.75 -34.81 -8.63
C SER A 2 -22.90 -34.12 -7.87
N TYR A 3 -23.30 -32.93 -8.33
CA TYR A 3 -24.38 -32.16 -7.72
C TYR A 3 -25.76 -32.83 -7.94
N GLU A 4 -26.03 -33.36 -9.14
CA GLU A 4 -27.24 -34.08 -9.44
C GLU A 4 -27.38 -35.32 -8.54
N LYS A 5 -26.29 -36.11 -8.40
CA LYS A 5 -26.28 -37.27 -7.49
C LYS A 5 -26.54 -36.87 -6.03
N LEU A 6 -25.97 -35.73 -5.59
CA LEU A 6 -26.20 -35.20 -4.24
C LEU A 6 -27.66 -34.75 -4.06
N LYS A 7 -28.24 -34.08 -5.07
CA LYS A 7 -29.63 -33.65 -5.10
C LYS A 7 -30.59 -34.85 -4.91
N ASP A 8 -30.36 -35.89 -5.69
CA ASP A 8 -31.17 -37.11 -5.63
C ASP A 8 -31.03 -37.83 -4.28
N TYR A 9 -29.79 -37.93 -3.77
CA TYR A 9 -29.50 -38.52 -2.46
C TYR A 9 -30.13 -37.76 -1.29
N MET A 10 -30.10 -36.44 -1.35
CA MET A 10 -30.63 -35.54 -0.30
C MET A 10 -32.15 -35.28 -0.48
N ASN A 11 -32.78 -35.82 -1.50
CA ASN A 11 -34.18 -35.52 -1.87
C ASN A 11 -34.45 -34.00 -1.88
N ALA A 12 -33.48 -33.23 -2.40
CA ALA A 12 -33.52 -31.78 -2.41
C ALA A 12 -34.35 -31.24 -3.57
N PHE A 13 -34.94 -30.05 -3.37
CA PHE A 13 -35.65 -29.32 -4.42
C PHE A 13 -34.71 -28.87 -5.55
N ASP A 14 -35.28 -28.29 -6.60
CA ASP A 14 -34.52 -27.83 -7.76
C ASP A 14 -33.37 -26.91 -7.43
N GLN A 15 -32.31 -27.01 -8.23
CA GLN A 15 -31.10 -26.24 -8.06
C GLN A 15 -31.36 -24.73 -8.16
N LYS A 16 -31.23 -24.02 -7.05
CA LYS A 16 -31.35 -22.55 -6.98
C LYS A 16 -30.03 -21.81 -7.21
N MET A 17 -28.89 -22.47 -7.00
CA MET A 17 -27.57 -21.91 -7.24
C MET A 17 -26.88 -22.68 -8.37
N VAL A 18 -26.44 -21.94 -9.37
CA VAL A 18 -25.61 -22.47 -10.47
C VAL A 18 -24.18 -22.05 -10.24
N MET A 19 -23.31 -23.03 -10.00
CA MET A 19 -21.87 -22.76 -9.92
C MET A 19 -21.28 -22.82 -11.33
N LYS A 20 -20.65 -21.72 -11.74
CA LYS A 20 -19.90 -21.64 -13.00
C LYS A 20 -18.42 -21.47 -12.69
N ARG A 21 -17.57 -21.98 -13.61
CA ARG A 21 -16.13 -21.69 -13.53
C ARG A 21 -15.91 -20.22 -13.81
N GLU A 22 -15.31 -19.51 -12.87
CA GLU A 22 -14.97 -18.10 -13.04
C GLU A 22 -13.57 -17.92 -13.65
N ASN A 23 -12.57 -18.62 -13.11
CA ASN A 23 -11.19 -18.52 -13.59
C ASN A 23 -10.52 -19.89 -13.72
N LEU A 24 -9.58 -19.97 -14.65
CA LEU A 24 -8.59 -21.04 -14.75
C LEU A 24 -7.20 -20.41 -14.62
N ALA A 25 -6.44 -20.80 -13.63
CA ALA A 25 -5.11 -20.32 -13.34
C ALA A 25 -4.14 -21.51 -13.21
N ASP A 26 -2.89 -21.34 -13.60
CA ASP A 26 -1.82 -22.32 -13.38
C ASP A 26 -1.19 -22.19 -12.00
N LYS A 27 -1.09 -20.95 -11.50
CA LYS A 27 -0.53 -20.62 -10.20
C LYS A 27 -1.44 -19.66 -9.46
N ALA A 28 -1.56 -19.85 -8.16
CA ALA A 28 -2.33 -18.98 -7.29
C ALA A 28 -1.74 -18.95 -5.87
N LEU A 29 -1.77 -17.78 -5.24
CA LEU A 29 -1.33 -17.54 -3.88
C LEU A 29 -2.45 -16.88 -3.09
N TRP A 30 -2.88 -17.51 -2.01
CA TRP A 30 -3.82 -16.95 -1.04
C TRP A 30 -3.07 -16.53 0.23
N THR A 31 -3.01 -15.23 0.50
CA THR A 31 -2.36 -14.71 1.72
C THR A 31 -3.32 -14.68 2.91
N SER A 32 -4.61 -14.51 2.66
CA SER A 32 -5.68 -14.57 3.65
C SER A 32 -7.06 -14.56 2.98
N LYS A 33 -8.15 -14.60 3.78
CA LYS A 33 -9.52 -14.48 3.26
C LYS A 33 -9.69 -13.21 2.41
N LYS A 34 -10.17 -13.35 1.18
CA LYS A 34 -10.38 -12.28 0.19
C LYS A 34 -9.08 -11.58 -0.28
N ARG A 35 -7.91 -12.16 -0.03
CA ARG A 35 -6.62 -11.63 -0.45
C ARG A 35 -5.86 -12.71 -1.22
N TYR A 36 -5.76 -12.55 -2.53
CA TYR A 36 -5.09 -13.53 -3.39
C TYR A 36 -4.50 -12.90 -4.65
N ILE A 37 -3.59 -13.65 -5.25
CA ILE A 37 -2.97 -13.37 -6.54
C ILE A 37 -3.11 -14.64 -7.37
N MET A 38 -3.53 -14.53 -8.61
CA MET A 38 -3.65 -15.66 -9.54
C MET A 38 -3.07 -15.29 -10.90
N ASN A 39 -2.42 -16.25 -11.52
CA ASN A 39 -1.97 -16.19 -12.90
C ASN A 39 -3.04 -16.83 -13.78
N VAL A 40 -3.92 -16.04 -14.38
CA VAL A 40 -5.18 -16.48 -15.00
C VAL A 40 -5.03 -16.65 -16.51
N TYR A 41 -5.32 -17.84 -17.03
CA TYR A 41 -5.37 -18.16 -18.45
C TYR A 41 -6.76 -18.02 -19.07
N ASP A 42 -7.81 -18.19 -18.25
CA ASP A 42 -9.19 -18.13 -18.72
C ASP A 42 -10.05 -17.48 -17.64
N SER A 43 -10.79 -16.47 -17.99
CA SER A 43 -11.78 -15.82 -17.12
C SER A 43 -13.14 -15.87 -17.78
N GLU A 44 -14.10 -16.54 -17.13
CA GLU A 44 -15.50 -16.71 -17.61
C GLU A 44 -15.62 -17.26 -19.05
N GLY A 45 -14.64 -18.07 -19.47
CA GLY A 45 -14.60 -18.68 -20.82
C GLY A 45 -13.80 -17.87 -21.85
N VAL A 46 -13.30 -16.69 -21.49
CA VAL A 46 -12.37 -15.91 -22.33
C VAL A 46 -10.95 -16.37 -22.04
N ARG A 47 -10.31 -16.97 -23.04
CA ARG A 47 -8.91 -17.39 -22.94
C ARG A 47 -7.96 -16.26 -23.29
N TYR A 48 -6.88 -16.16 -22.51
CA TYR A 48 -5.77 -15.23 -22.75
C TYR A 48 -4.61 -16.00 -23.41
N GLU A 49 -3.96 -15.40 -24.40
CA GLU A 49 -2.72 -15.94 -25.01
C GLU A 49 -1.58 -15.98 -24.00
N GLU A 50 -1.45 -14.89 -23.22
CA GLU A 50 -0.55 -14.80 -22.08
C GLU A 50 -1.35 -14.67 -20.78
N PRO A 51 -0.92 -15.37 -19.71
CA PRO A 51 -1.63 -15.32 -18.44
C PRO A 51 -1.69 -13.91 -17.88
N GLN A 52 -2.85 -13.54 -17.36
CA GLN A 52 -3.06 -12.24 -16.74
C GLN A 52 -3.05 -12.34 -15.21
N LEU A 53 -2.38 -11.38 -14.57
CA LEU A 53 -2.29 -11.32 -13.12
C LEU A 53 -3.59 -10.76 -12.53
N LYS A 54 -4.40 -11.62 -11.89
CA LYS A 54 -5.58 -11.22 -11.13
C LYS A 54 -5.21 -11.04 -9.66
N ILE A 55 -5.42 -9.83 -9.13
CA ILE A 55 -5.07 -9.44 -7.76
C ILE A 55 -6.33 -9.00 -7.03
N MET A 56 -6.57 -9.55 -5.83
CA MET A 56 -7.70 -9.16 -4.99
C MET A 56 -7.26 -8.85 -3.56
N GLY A 57 -7.78 -7.74 -3.03
CA GLY A 57 -7.64 -7.33 -1.63
C GLY A 57 -6.23 -6.96 -1.18
N ILE A 58 -5.22 -6.98 -2.06
CA ILE A 58 -3.83 -6.67 -1.76
C ILE A 58 -3.54 -5.19 -2.04
N GLU A 59 -2.55 -4.65 -1.38
CA GLU A 59 -2.21 -3.22 -1.38
C GLU A 59 -1.89 -2.67 -2.78
N ALA A 60 -1.35 -3.48 -3.68
CA ALA A 60 -1.00 -3.09 -5.06
C ALA A 60 -2.16 -2.49 -5.88
N ILE A 61 -3.40 -2.84 -5.54
CA ILE A 61 -4.60 -2.32 -6.23
C ILE A 61 -5.36 -1.26 -5.43
N ARG A 62 -4.97 -1.00 -4.16
CA ARG A 62 -5.69 -0.06 -3.30
C ARG A 62 -5.41 1.39 -3.70
N SER A 63 -6.44 2.22 -3.62
CA SER A 63 -6.30 3.67 -3.85
C SER A 63 -5.39 4.37 -2.83
N SER A 64 -5.22 3.75 -1.64
CA SER A 64 -4.40 4.29 -0.55
C SER A 64 -2.90 3.99 -0.68
N THR A 65 -2.48 3.20 -1.67
CA THR A 65 -1.07 2.90 -1.95
C THR A 65 -0.49 3.99 -2.85
N PRO A 66 0.72 4.50 -2.56
CA PRO A 66 1.39 5.45 -3.44
C PRO A 66 1.53 4.93 -4.87
N ALA A 67 1.40 5.82 -5.84
CA ALA A 67 1.41 5.45 -7.25
C ALA A 67 2.71 4.73 -7.65
N ALA A 68 3.85 5.23 -7.17
CA ALA A 68 5.17 4.65 -7.41
C ALA A 68 5.27 3.18 -6.97
N CYS A 69 4.58 2.79 -5.89
CA CYS A 69 4.66 1.43 -5.35
C CYS A 69 3.78 0.42 -6.10
N LYS A 70 2.69 0.86 -6.74
CA LYS A 70 1.68 -0.06 -7.29
C LYS A 70 2.22 -0.97 -8.38
N GLN A 71 2.93 -0.41 -9.36
CA GLN A 71 3.50 -1.20 -10.44
C GLN A 71 4.62 -2.11 -9.94
N LYS A 72 5.49 -1.59 -9.10
CA LYS A 72 6.59 -2.36 -8.50
C LYS A 72 6.10 -3.56 -7.67
N MET A 73 5.00 -3.43 -6.95
CA MET A 73 4.36 -4.56 -6.26
C MET A 73 3.86 -5.62 -7.24
N LYS A 74 3.24 -5.21 -8.37
CA LYS A 74 2.78 -6.15 -9.39
C LYS A 74 3.94 -6.89 -10.05
N ASP A 75 5.07 -6.23 -10.25
CA ASP A 75 6.27 -6.85 -10.83
C ASP A 75 6.85 -7.90 -9.88
N ILE A 76 6.89 -7.64 -8.55
CA ILE A 76 7.26 -8.66 -7.56
C ILE A 76 6.28 -9.84 -7.59
N PHE A 77 4.97 -9.61 -7.76
CA PHE A 77 4.03 -10.72 -7.87
C PHE A 77 4.30 -11.61 -9.08
N LYS A 78 4.75 -11.03 -10.21
CA LYS A 78 5.21 -11.82 -11.36
C LYS A 78 6.48 -12.62 -11.04
N ILE A 79 7.41 -12.03 -10.27
CA ILE A 79 8.60 -12.72 -9.79
C ILE A 79 8.21 -13.87 -8.86
N ILE A 80 7.31 -13.67 -7.91
CA ILE A 80 6.81 -14.73 -7.02
C ILE A 80 6.18 -15.89 -7.84
N MET A 81 5.52 -15.59 -8.94
CA MET A 81 4.92 -16.63 -9.78
C MET A 81 5.95 -17.38 -10.64
N ASN A 82 7.05 -16.77 -11.07
CA ASN A 82 7.91 -17.33 -12.11
C ASN A 82 9.42 -17.30 -11.82
N GLY A 83 9.86 -16.59 -10.78
CA GLY A 83 11.27 -16.39 -10.42
C GLY A 83 11.63 -17.00 -9.07
N THR A 84 12.66 -16.46 -8.46
CA THR A 84 13.24 -16.91 -7.20
C THR A 84 13.13 -15.83 -6.10
N GLU A 85 13.42 -16.22 -4.85
CA GLU A 85 13.51 -15.27 -3.73
C GLU A 85 14.59 -14.22 -3.97
N ASP A 86 15.75 -14.63 -4.47
CA ASP A 86 16.88 -13.73 -4.78
C ASP A 86 16.51 -12.68 -5.83
N ASP A 87 15.75 -13.08 -6.86
CA ASP A 87 15.25 -12.13 -7.87
C ASP A 87 14.34 -11.08 -7.24
N ALA A 88 13.48 -11.49 -6.30
CA ALA A 88 12.59 -10.59 -5.60
C ALA A 88 13.35 -9.62 -4.68
N ILE A 89 14.33 -10.13 -3.90
CA ILE A 89 15.17 -9.31 -3.01
C ILE A 89 15.99 -8.31 -3.82
N ASN A 90 16.61 -8.74 -4.92
CA ASN A 90 17.37 -7.85 -5.81
C ASN A 90 16.46 -6.74 -6.37
N TYR A 91 15.26 -7.07 -6.84
CA TYR A 91 14.29 -6.09 -7.34
C TYR A 91 13.87 -5.09 -6.25
N ILE A 92 13.64 -5.55 -5.01
CA ILE A 92 13.33 -4.68 -3.86
C ILE A 92 14.48 -3.71 -3.59
N ASN A 93 15.71 -4.20 -3.61
CA ASN A 93 16.90 -3.38 -3.33
C ASN A 93 17.14 -2.31 -4.42
N GLU A 94 16.90 -2.65 -5.69
CA GLU A 94 16.95 -1.68 -6.80
C GLU A 94 15.86 -0.62 -6.65
N PHE A 95 14.63 -1.03 -6.35
CA PHE A 95 13.53 -0.09 -6.15
C PHE A 95 13.75 0.79 -4.91
N ARG A 96 14.37 0.28 -3.84
CA ARG A 96 14.75 1.10 -2.66
C ARG A 96 15.66 2.26 -3.03
N LYS A 97 16.62 2.03 -3.95
CA LYS A 97 17.51 3.09 -4.47
C LYS A 97 16.74 4.10 -5.32
N GLU A 98 15.93 3.61 -6.26
CA GLU A 98 15.08 4.43 -7.12
C GLU A 98 14.09 5.28 -6.30
N PHE A 99 13.45 4.69 -5.28
CA PHE A 99 12.44 5.34 -4.46
C PHE A 99 12.95 6.61 -3.78
N ARG A 100 14.23 6.63 -3.39
CA ARG A 100 14.86 7.80 -2.78
C ARG A 100 15.08 8.97 -3.74
N THR A 101 15.00 8.71 -5.05
CA THR A 101 15.15 9.73 -6.11
C THR A 101 13.83 10.27 -6.63
N LEU A 102 12.72 9.66 -6.22
CA LEU A 102 11.37 10.09 -6.63
C LEU A 102 10.98 11.40 -5.98
N SER A 103 10.02 12.10 -6.61
CA SER A 103 9.44 13.30 -6.01
C SER A 103 8.72 12.98 -4.70
N ALA A 104 8.68 13.94 -3.78
CA ALA A 104 7.97 13.77 -2.51
C ALA A 104 6.49 13.40 -2.75
N GLU A 105 5.84 14.02 -3.73
CA GLU A 105 4.43 13.83 -4.05
C GLU A 105 4.11 12.43 -4.59
N ASP A 106 5.08 11.75 -5.23
CA ASP A 106 4.91 10.39 -5.79
C ASP A 106 4.97 9.30 -4.71
N VAL A 107 5.70 9.58 -3.63
CA VAL A 107 5.89 8.63 -2.52
C VAL A 107 4.88 8.82 -1.39
N PHE A 108 4.10 9.90 -1.38
CA PHE A 108 3.13 10.18 -0.34
C PHE A 108 1.92 9.24 -0.39
N PHE A 109 1.39 8.90 0.78
CA PHE A 109 0.17 8.09 0.91
C PHE A 109 -1.08 8.90 0.62
N PRO A 110 -1.90 8.53 -0.38
CA PRO A 110 -3.22 9.14 -0.56
C PRO A 110 -4.20 8.66 0.51
N ARG A 111 -4.93 9.59 1.12
CA ARG A 111 -5.99 9.33 2.12
C ARG A 111 -7.09 10.38 2.06
N ALA A 112 -8.29 10.01 2.50
CA ALA A 112 -9.33 10.98 2.83
C ALA A 112 -9.22 11.35 4.30
N VAL A 113 -9.26 12.64 4.61
CA VAL A 113 -9.26 13.16 5.99
C VAL A 113 -10.67 13.16 6.52
N ARG A 114 -10.85 12.72 7.76
CA ARG A 114 -12.11 12.82 8.48
C ARG A 114 -11.86 13.11 9.96
N GLY A 115 -12.66 14.01 10.52
CA GLY A 115 -12.65 14.34 11.93
C GLY A 115 -11.55 15.34 12.32
N ILE A 116 -11.16 16.28 11.45
CA ILE A 116 -10.18 17.33 11.76
C ILE A 116 -10.57 18.05 13.07
N ASP A 117 -11.80 18.56 13.16
CA ASP A 117 -12.27 19.29 14.34
C ASP A 117 -12.36 18.39 15.57
N LYS A 118 -12.76 17.13 15.39
CA LYS A 118 -12.83 16.14 16.48
C LYS A 118 -11.49 15.94 17.15
N TYR A 119 -10.42 15.88 16.35
CA TYR A 119 -9.06 15.57 16.82
C TYR A 119 -8.21 16.80 17.12
N HIS A 120 -8.65 17.98 16.71
CA HIS A 120 -7.95 19.22 17.04
C HIS A 120 -7.89 19.46 18.55
N ASP A 121 -6.73 19.92 19.01
CA ASP A 121 -6.48 20.36 20.39
C ASP A 121 -5.74 21.68 20.36
N ALA A 122 -6.27 22.68 21.09
CA ALA A 122 -5.70 24.04 21.07
C ALA A 122 -4.32 24.12 21.77
N ALA A 123 -4.05 23.23 22.74
CA ALA A 123 -2.81 23.23 23.49
C ALA A 123 -1.71 22.36 22.87
N GLN A 124 -2.11 21.18 22.32
CA GLN A 124 -1.17 20.16 21.85
C GLN A 124 -1.25 19.90 20.33
N LEU A 125 -2.00 20.73 19.59
CA LEU A 125 -2.32 20.61 18.17
C LEU A 125 -3.28 19.44 17.89
N TYR A 126 -3.12 18.28 18.51
CA TYR A 126 -4.00 17.12 18.32
C TYR A 126 -4.11 16.25 19.58
N LYS A 127 -5.26 15.61 19.76
CA LYS A 127 -5.57 14.72 20.88
C LYS A 127 -4.83 13.39 20.77
N LYS A 128 -4.69 12.69 21.90
CA LYS A 128 -4.19 11.30 21.93
C LYS A 128 -5.09 10.39 21.06
N GLY A 129 -4.48 9.49 20.28
CA GLY A 129 -5.22 8.57 19.40
C GLY A 129 -5.62 9.17 18.03
N THR A 130 -5.18 10.38 17.72
CA THR A 130 -5.40 10.98 16.38
C THR A 130 -4.74 10.12 15.29
N PRO A 131 -5.47 9.77 14.21
CA PRO A 131 -4.90 9.06 13.08
C PRO A 131 -3.74 9.82 12.43
N ILE A 132 -2.72 9.11 11.94
CA ILE A 132 -1.46 9.70 11.45
C ILE A 132 -1.69 10.73 10.34
N HIS A 133 -2.56 10.46 9.37
CA HIS A 133 -2.87 11.37 8.28
C HIS A 133 -3.61 12.64 8.76
N VAL A 134 -4.42 12.54 9.83
CA VAL A 134 -5.09 13.69 10.44
C VAL A 134 -4.09 14.54 11.22
N LYS A 135 -3.10 13.93 11.91
CA LYS A 135 -1.98 14.66 12.50
C LYS A 135 -1.24 15.50 11.46
N GLY A 136 -0.97 14.91 10.28
CA GLY A 136 -0.33 15.61 9.17
C GLY A 136 -1.17 16.77 8.64
N ALA A 137 -2.48 16.62 8.54
CA ALA A 137 -3.39 17.68 8.09
C ALA A 137 -3.45 18.84 9.11
N LEU A 138 -3.53 18.54 10.40
CA LEU A 138 -3.52 19.55 11.47
C LEU A 138 -2.18 20.31 11.50
N LEU A 139 -1.06 19.60 11.35
CA LEU A 139 0.26 20.23 11.27
C LEU A 139 0.37 21.15 10.05
N TYR A 140 -0.05 20.69 8.88
CA TYR A 140 -0.07 21.50 7.66
C TYR A 140 -0.87 22.78 7.86
N ASN A 141 -2.09 22.67 8.35
CA ASN A 141 -2.96 23.80 8.60
C ASN A 141 -2.34 24.79 9.62
N LYS A 142 -1.67 24.30 10.65
CA LYS A 142 -0.94 25.13 11.61
C LYS A 142 0.21 25.87 10.92
N LEU A 143 1.03 25.16 10.16
CA LEU A 143 2.19 25.75 9.47
C LEU A 143 1.80 26.82 8.47
N LEU A 144 0.69 26.66 7.74
CA LEU A 144 0.18 27.71 6.83
C LEU A 144 -0.22 28.99 7.59
N ARG A 145 -0.84 28.84 8.77
CA ARG A 145 -1.19 30.01 9.61
C ARG A 145 0.03 30.70 10.17
N ASP A 146 0.94 29.93 10.76
CA ASP A 146 2.15 30.43 11.42
C ASP A 146 3.07 31.18 10.43
N ASN A 147 3.15 30.69 9.17
CA ASN A 147 3.97 31.28 8.13
C ASN A 147 3.20 32.27 7.21
N LYS A 148 1.94 32.60 7.54
CA LYS A 148 1.09 33.55 6.78
C LYS A 148 0.88 33.16 5.31
N LEU A 149 0.78 31.86 5.03
CA LEU A 149 0.66 31.29 3.67
C LEU A 149 -0.79 31.06 3.21
N LEU A 150 -1.79 31.48 3.98
CA LEU A 150 -3.20 31.26 3.68
C LEU A 150 -3.69 31.89 2.35
N GLY A 151 -2.99 32.91 1.86
CA GLY A 151 -3.28 33.54 0.57
C GLY A 151 -2.84 32.70 -0.63
N SER A 152 -1.87 31.80 -0.43
CA SER A 152 -1.28 30.99 -1.50
C SER A 152 -1.72 29.53 -1.47
N TYR A 153 -2.07 29.02 -0.29
CA TYR A 153 -2.40 27.61 -0.10
C TYR A 153 -3.69 27.46 0.73
N PRO A 154 -4.64 26.60 0.29
CA PRO A 154 -5.84 26.34 1.04
C PRO A 154 -5.57 25.47 2.26
N LEU A 155 -6.34 25.66 3.32
CA LEU A 155 -6.37 24.77 4.47
C LEU A 155 -7.01 23.44 4.09
N ILE A 156 -6.49 22.35 4.63
CA ILE A 156 -7.12 21.03 4.55
C ILE A 156 -8.39 21.02 5.39
N GLN A 157 -9.51 20.61 4.79
CA GLN A 157 -10.83 20.52 5.40
C GLN A 157 -11.29 19.06 5.54
N ASP A 158 -12.32 18.85 6.34
CA ASP A 158 -12.92 17.53 6.53
C ASP A 158 -13.52 16.98 5.23
N GLY A 159 -13.29 15.71 4.94
CA GLY A 159 -13.75 15.07 3.70
C GLY A 159 -12.78 15.16 2.52
N GLU A 160 -11.78 16.02 2.57
CA GLU A 160 -10.84 16.18 1.46
C GLU A 160 -9.90 14.99 1.28
N LYS A 161 -9.50 14.79 0.02
CA LYS A 161 -8.45 13.83 -0.34
C LYS A 161 -7.09 14.51 -0.21
N ILE A 162 -6.25 13.95 0.61
CA ILE A 162 -4.89 14.43 0.87
C ILE A 162 -3.86 13.39 0.49
N LYS A 163 -2.62 13.80 0.43
CA LYS A 163 -1.45 12.93 0.48
C LYS A 163 -0.64 13.25 1.73
N PHE A 164 -0.02 12.23 2.38
CA PHE A 164 0.81 12.45 3.55
C PHE A 164 2.09 11.64 3.52
N ALA A 165 3.14 12.14 4.17
CA ALA A 165 4.40 11.44 4.34
C ALA A 165 4.94 11.59 5.76
N TYR A 166 5.78 10.63 6.14
CA TYR A 166 6.54 10.69 7.38
C TYR A 166 7.68 11.69 7.26
N LEU A 167 7.96 12.35 8.37
CA LEU A 167 9.11 13.26 8.53
C LEU A 167 10.18 12.58 9.38
N LYS A 168 11.45 12.89 9.08
CA LYS A 168 12.60 12.52 9.92
C LYS A 168 12.40 13.05 11.34
N LYS A 169 12.91 12.33 12.34
CA LYS A 169 12.77 12.73 13.75
C LYS A 169 13.35 14.11 14.04
N GLN A 170 14.47 14.43 13.42
CA GLN A 170 15.11 15.76 13.53
C GLN A 170 14.63 16.62 12.36
N ASN A 171 13.58 17.40 12.60
CA ASN A 171 13.02 18.33 11.62
C ASN A 171 12.67 19.66 12.30
N THR A 172 12.43 20.69 11.49
CA THR A 172 12.23 22.08 11.96
C THR A 172 10.84 22.32 12.55
N VAL A 173 9.87 21.40 12.36
CA VAL A 173 8.47 21.64 12.74
C VAL A 173 8.00 20.79 13.92
N GLY A 174 8.87 19.91 14.44
CA GLY A 174 8.56 19.05 15.59
C GLY A 174 7.45 18.02 15.35
N GLY A 175 7.07 17.75 14.10
CA GLY A 175 6.04 16.81 13.72
C GLY A 175 6.58 15.50 13.17
N GLU A 176 5.83 14.43 13.28
CA GLU A 176 6.20 13.10 12.73
C GLU A 176 5.73 12.89 11.28
N VAL A 177 4.79 13.73 10.81
CA VAL A 177 4.10 13.55 9.55
C VAL A 177 3.60 14.89 9.03
N ILE A 178 3.62 15.06 7.71
CA ILE A 178 3.03 16.21 7.01
C ILE A 178 2.01 15.71 6.00
N ALA A 179 0.89 16.42 5.85
CA ALA A 179 -0.06 16.19 4.78
C ALA A 179 -0.10 17.39 3.83
N ILE A 180 -0.55 17.13 2.61
CA ILE A 180 -0.70 18.13 1.55
C ILE A 180 -1.98 17.87 0.76
N LEU A 181 -2.54 18.89 0.14
CA LEU A 181 -3.60 18.74 -0.85
C LEU A 181 -3.03 18.40 -2.23
N ASN A 182 -2.21 19.27 -2.77
CA ASN A 182 -1.64 19.15 -4.12
C ASN A 182 -0.11 18.99 -4.07
N GLN A 183 0.58 19.98 -3.51
CA GLN A 183 2.04 20.04 -3.44
C GLN A 183 2.50 20.47 -2.04
N LEU A 184 3.73 20.13 -1.71
CA LEU A 184 4.37 20.60 -0.49
C LEU A 184 4.85 22.04 -0.70
N PRO A 185 4.35 23.03 0.09
CA PRO A 185 4.79 24.40 -0.05
C PRO A 185 6.31 24.54 0.10
N PRO A 186 7.02 25.07 -0.89
CA PRO A 186 8.49 25.24 -0.80
C PRO A 186 8.93 26.12 0.37
N GLU A 187 8.09 27.08 0.75
CA GLU A 187 8.31 28.02 1.85
C GLU A 187 8.46 27.32 3.19
N LEU A 188 7.86 26.13 3.35
CA LEU A 188 7.99 25.33 4.57
C LEU A 188 9.33 24.63 4.68
N LYS A 189 10.11 24.52 3.59
CA LYS A 189 11.45 23.90 3.53
C LYS A 189 11.49 22.50 4.15
N LEU A 190 10.45 21.69 3.89
CA LEU A 190 10.29 20.34 4.46
C LEU A 190 10.72 19.22 3.51
N GLN A 191 11.11 19.51 2.27
CA GLN A 191 11.49 18.52 1.26
C GLN A 191 12.64 17.62 1.77
N ASP A 192 13.66 18.21 2.38
CA ASP A 192 14.83 17.48 2.89
C ASP A 192 14.55 16.67 4.17
N TYR A 193 13.42 16.95 4.80
CA TYR A 193 12.98 16.26 6.01
C TYR A 193 12.02 15.11 5.76
N ILE A 194 11.65 14.82 4.52
CA ILE A 194 10.87 13.62 4.19
C ILE A 194 11.71 12.38 4.53
N ASP A 195 11.11 11.49 5.30
CA ASP A 195 11.72 10.22 5.70
C ASP A 195 11.42 9.16 4.64
N TYR A 196 12.22 9.13 3.57
CA TYR A 196 12.07 8.19 2.47
C TYR A 196 12.21 6.73 2.90
N ASP A 197 13.05 6.44 3.90
CA ASP A 197 13.27 5.08 4.38
C ASP A 197 12.04 4.57 5.13
N LYS A 198 11.52 5.36 6.05
CA LYS A 198 10.27 5.05 6.74
C LYS A 198 9.07 5.02 5.80
N GLN A 199 9.06 5.90 4.80
CA GLN A 199 8.03 5.93 3.76
C GLN A 199 8.06 4.64 2.93
N PHE A 200 9.24 4.19 2.51
CA PHE A 200 9.45 2.95 1.78
C PHE A 200 9.04 1.74 2.60
N GLU A 201 9.48 1.67 3.85
CA GLU A 201 9.12 0.61 4.78
C GLU A 201 7.59 0.46 4.88
N LYS A 202 6.88 1.55 5.16
CA LYS A 202 5.43 1.56 5.36
C LYS A 202 4.62 1.35 4.08
N SER A 203 5.10 1.87 2.94
CA SER A 203 4.35 1.84 1.68
C SER A 203 4.63 0.60 0.84
N PHE A 204 5.78 -0.03 1.01
CA PHE A 204 6.24 -1.11 0.15
C PHE A 204 6.66 -2.36 0.93
N ILE A 205 7.61 -2.27 1.86
CA ILE A 205 8.17 -3.45 2.54
C ILE A 205 7.11 -4.16 3.40
N GLU A 206 6.42 -3.47 4.31
CA GLU A 206 5.41 -4.09 5.17
C GLU A 206 4.31 -4.82 4.37
N PRO A 207 3.69 -4.20 3.31
CA PRO A 207 2.76 -4.91 2.47
C PRO A 207 3.35 -6.11 1.73
N MET A 208 4.59 -5.98 1.23
CA MET A 208 5.26 -7.05 0.49
C MET A 208 5.68 -8.21 1.38
N SER A 209 6.19 -7.94 2.59
CA SER A 209 6.51 -8.98 3.57
C SER A 209 5.32 -9.91 3.83
N SER A 210 4.11 -9.36 3.93
CA SER A 210 2.89 -10.17 4.11
C SER A 210 2.63 -11.14 2.96
N VAL A 211 3.01 -10.79 1.73
CA VAL A 211 2.82 -11.63 0.54
C VAL A 211 3.98 -12.62 0.39
N MET A 212 5.22 -12.16 0.55
CA MET A 212 6.41 -12.99 0.41
C MET A 212 6.49 -14.08 1.50
N ASN A 213 6.15 -13.74 2.75
CA ASN A 213 6.07 -14.71 3.84
C ASN A 213 5.05 -15.84 3.57
N ALA A 214 4.01 -15.60 2.79
CA ALA A 214 3.04 -16.64 2.43
C ALA A 214 3.61 -17.71 1.49
N VAL A 215 4.73 -17.43 0.81
CA VAL A 215 5.52 -18.40 0.03
C VAL A 215 6.82 -18.82 0.71
N GLY A 216 7.05 -18.39 1.97
CA GLY A 216 8.25 -18.69 2.73
C GLY A 216 9.45 -17.81 2.39
N TRP A 217 9.26 -16.72 1.63
CA TRP A 217 10.31 -15.80 1.21
C TRP A 217 10.43 -14.59 2.15
N GLN A 218 11.64 -14.02 2.20
CA GLN A 218 11.94 -12.81 2.96
C GLN A 218 12.10 -11.60 2.01
N THR A 219 11.96 -10.40 2.55
CA THR A 219 12.17 -9.15 1.80
C THR A 219 13.62 -8.67 1.80
N GLU A 220 14.47 -9.29 2.60
CA GLU A 220 15.91 -8.99 2.74
C GLU A 220 16.67 -10.29 3.02
N HIS A 221 17.92 -10.38 2.58
CA HIS A 221 18.77 -11.50 2.97
C HIS A 221 19.01 -11.49 4.48
N ILE A 222 18.60 -12.55 5.16
CA ILE A 222 18.97 -12.75 6.56
C ILE A 222 20.42 -13.25 6.56
N SER A 223 21.35 -12.43 7.02
CA SER A 223 22.69 -12.91 7.37
C SER A 223 22.56 -13.83 8.59
N SER A 224 22.37 -15.13 8.38
CA SER A 224 22.48 -16.07 9.49
C SER A 224 23.93 -16.15 9.93
N LEU A 225 24.15 -16.22 11.25
CA LEU A 225 25.49 -16.46 11.82
C LEU A 225 26.12 -17.76 11.26
N GLU A 226 25.31 -18.70 10.76
CA GLU A 226 25.74 -19.93 10.10
C GLU A 226 26.57 -19.66 8.83
N ASN A 227 26.31 -18.57 8.10
CA ASN A 227 27.12 -18.16 6.94
C ASN A 227 28.48 -17.55 7.33
N PHE A 228 28.72 -17.29 8.60
CA PHE A 228 30.00 -16.80 9.14
C PHE A 228 30.94 -17.92 9.59
N PHE A 229 30.43 -19.12 9.79
CA PHE A 229 31.16 -20.27 10.33
C PHE A 229 31.25 -21.46 9.35
N GLY A 230 30.83 -21.27 8.09
CA GLY A 230 30.92 -22.26 7.01
C GLY A 230 32.14 -22.11 6.14
#